data_96ca7644560de683dce18663dc07ff5e
#
_entry.id   96ca7644560de683dce18663dc07ff5e
#
_cell.length_a   1.000
_cell.length_b   1.000
_cell.length_c   1.000
_cell.angle_alpha   90.00
_cell.angle_beta   90.00
_cell.angle_gamma   90.00
#
_symmetry.space_group_name_H-M   'P 1'
#
loop_
_entity.id
_entity.type
_entity.pdbx_description
1 polymer ?
#
loop_
_entity_poly.entity_id
_entity_poly.type
_entity_poly.pdbx_seq_one_letter_code
_entity_poly.pdbx_strand_id
1 'polypeptide(L)'
;MIPRLSPRTTCNSPSGGQAKRRFSLLTWAARSALLLCIAMPASVAPAADAPVQVTLDASKPGAVIDRNIFGQFAEHLGSGIYGGIWVGRDSTIPNTRGIRNDVVAALKALKVPNVRWPGGCFADQYNWRRGIGPERKPAVGEPNTFGTDEFMDFAQQIGTDAYISVNLGSGTAQEAAEWLEYMTAPIDDALGAERARNGHPEPYKVAILGLGNESYDCGGAMSPDLYVNEMKRFSHFVHNYNAAQPMKRVAVGQDSYTDPVMKAWKGGSWSWGIEALSLHFYATGGWPPHLPSTGFDEKDYAALVKDPIAMDDVIKTYSAIMDKYDPEKKVALAVDEWGAWLAPTPGSNPGGLAQQNSQRDAVLAALSINVFARHADRVRMANIAQMINVLQAMILTDKDKMVLTPTYHVFHMYVPFQDATFVPLTFDPGTYTTNGVTLPRVDAVAARDKAGKIWIAVTNIDPKSPATFSVSLAGVKAAKASGQTLSAPKVDSVNTFDAPNIVTPKALAAKVASGKLTITVAPASVTVLGLQ
;
A
#
# COMPACT_ATOMS: atom_id res chain seq x y z
N MET A 1 16.84 29.76 -7.16
CA MET A 1 18.09 30.16 -7.89
C MET A 1 18.74 28.89 -8.40
N ILE A 2 18.65 28.65 -9.70
CA ILE A 2 19.24 27.51 -10.39
C ILE A 2 20.50 27.99 -11.10
N PRO A 3 21.67 27.38 -10.98
CA PRO A 3 22.75 27.62 -11.90
C PRO A 3 22.70 26.63 -13.07
N ARG A 4 22.66 27.16 -14.27
CA ARG A 4 22.91 26.46 -15.53
C ARG A 4 24.40 26.13 -15.65
N LEU A 5 24.70 24.92 -16.09
CA LEU A 5 25.98 24.59 -16.72
C LEU A 5 25.75 23.90 -18.06
N SER A 6 26.37 24.48 -19.09
CA SER A 6 26.36 24.01 -20.49
C SER A 6 27.70 23.32 -20.81
N PRO A 7 27.77 22.47 -21.87
CA PRO A 7 28.84 21.49 -22.05
C PRO A 7 29.98 21.99 -22.94
N ARG A 8 31.15 21.38 -22.84
CA ARG A 8 32.16 21.37 -23.92
C ARG A 8 32.85 20.01 -24.03
N THR A 9 32.74 19.53 -25.23
CA THR A 9 33.45 18.48 -25.96
C THR A 9 34.99 18.65 -25.96
N THR A 10 35.73 17.52 -25.99
CA THR A 10 36.76 17.28 -27.03
C THR A 10 37.15 15.80 -27.09
N CYS A 11 37.22 15.31 -28.31
CA CYS A 11 37.81 14.04 -28.76
C CYS A 11 39.31 13.96 -28.54
N ASN A 12 39.83 12.72 -28.40
CA ASN A 12 40.95 12.24 -29.22
C ASN A 12 41.21 10.74 -28.98
N SER A 13 41.17 9.98 -30.07
CA SER A 13 41.83 8.67 -30.23
C SER A 13 43.25 8.91 -30.77
N PRO A 14 44.16 7.92 -30.63
CA PRO A 14 44.55 7.15 -31.82
C PRO A 14 44.87 5.63 -31.55
N SER A 15 44.44 4.85 -32.44
CA SER A 15 45.03 3.85 -33.36
C SER A 15 46.31 3.10 -33.01
N GLY A 16 46.25 1.77 -33.32
CA GLY A 16 47.35 1.01 -33.87
C GLY A 16 47.76 -0.20 -33.02
N GLY A 17 47.65 -1.38 -33.52
CA GLY A 17 48.54 -2.16 -34.27
C GLY A 17 48.39 -3.67 -34.07
N GLN A 18 48.29 -4.37 -35.10
CA GLN A 18 48.19 -5.82 -35.25
C GLN A 18 49.50 -6.55 -34.88
N ALA A 19 49.40 -7.82 -34.46
CA ALA A 19 50.24 -8.90 -34.98
C ALA A 19 49.72 -10.29 -34.65
N LYS A 20 49.42 -11.03 -35.71
CA LYS A 20 49.20 -12.48 -35.75
C LYS A 20 50.53 -13.21 -35.57
N ARG A 21 50.54 -14.36 -34.90
CA ARG A 21 51.33 -15.52 -35.33
C ARG A 21 50.72 -16.85 -34.85
N ARG A 22 50.39 -17.66 -35.81
CA ARG A 22 50.18 -19.14 -35.71
C ARG A 22 51.50 -19.83 -35.56
N PHE A 23 51.53 -20.96 -34.83
CA PHE A 23 52.28 -22.13 -35.21
C PHE A 23 51.64 -23.41 -34.62
N SER A 24 51.42 -24.37 -35.50
CA SER A 24 51.01 -25.76 -35.27
C SER A 24 52.21 -26.67 -35.12
N LEU A 25 52.03 -27.82 -34.47
CA LEU A 25 52.45 -29.19 -34.89
C LEU A 25 52.53 -30.10 -33.67
N LEU A 26 51.64 -31.08 -33.60
CA LEU A 26 51.80 -32.54 -33.72
C LEU A 26 53.07 -33.16 -33.05
N THR A 27 52.97 -34.07 -32.07
CA THR A 27 52.81 -35.54 -32.27
C THR A 27 53.09 -36.33 -31.00
N TRP A 28 52.41 -37.44 -30.86
CA TRP A 28 52.71 -38.78 -30.39
C TRP A 28 52.51 -39.21 -28.94
N ALA A 29 51.82 -40.30 -28.87
CA ALA A 29 51.28 -41.10 -27.81
C ALA A 29 52.32 -41.81 -26.91
N ALA A 30 51.95 -42.02 -25.66
CA ALA A 30 52.30 -43.23 -24.91
C ALA A 30 51.19 -43.54 -23.89
N ARG A 31 50.65 -44.75 -23.99
CA ARG A 31 49.66 -45.31 -23.07
C ARG A 31 50.35 -45.62 -21.71
N SER A 32 49.76 -45.09 -20.62
CA SER A 32 49.90 -45.71 -19.31
C SER A 32 48.58 -45.55 -18.59
N ALA A 33 47.87 -46.65 -18.45
CA ALA A 33 46.64 -46.72 -17.66
C ALA A 33 46.98 -46.64 -16.16
N LEU A 34 46.73 -45.51 -15.55
CA LEU A 34 46.71 -45.36 -14.10
C LEU A 34 45.22 -45.21 -13.69
N LEU A 35 44.70 -46.25 -13.04
CA LEU A 35 43.37 -46.18 -12.40
C LEU A 35 43.46 -45.16 -11.25
N LEU A 36 43.03 -43.91 -11.52
CA LEU A 36 42.78 -42.92 -10.49
C LEU A 36 41.35 -43.13 -10.00
N CYS A 37 41.18 -43.74 -8.83
CA CYS A 37 39.93 -43.68 -8.09
C CYS A 37 39.69 -42.20 -7.71
N ILE A 38 38.92 -41.48 -8.55
CA ILE A 38 38.39 -40.15 -8.19
C ILE A 38 37.30 -40.39 -7.14
N ALA A 39 37.67 -40.24 -5.87
CA ALA A 39 36.70 -40.04 -4.81
C ALA A 39 35.95 -38.70 -5.14
N MET A 40 34.76 -38.80 -5.69
CA MET A 40 33.85 -37.63 -5.77
C MET A 40 33.64 -37.14 -4.35
N PRO A 41 33.89 -35.86 -4.06
CA PRO A 41 33.45 -35.32 -2.78
C PRO A 41 31.93 -35.45 -2.74
N ALA A 42 31.41 -36.20 -1.77
CA ALA A 42 30.01 -36.19 -1.46
C ALA A 42 29.61 -34.71 -1.22
N SER A 43 28.80 -34.13 -2.10
CA SER A 43 28.19 -32.83 -1.88
C SER A 43 27.34 -33.00 -0.61
N VAL A 44 27.85 -32.50 0.51
CA VAL A 44 27.05 -32.34 1.73
C VAL A 44 25.97 -31.36 1.35
N ALA A 45 24.75 -31.87 1.16
CA ALA A 45 23.56 -30.99 1.05
C ALA A 45 23.55 -30.11 2.30
N PRO A 46 23.39 -28.79 2.18
CA PRO A 46 23.27 -27.91 3.34
C PRO A 46 22.17 -28.48 4.26
N ALA A 47 22.51 -28.62 5.55
CA ALA A 47 21.54 -29.06 6.54
C ALA A 47 20.32 -28.17 6.44
N ALA A 48 19.12 -28.76 6.28
CA ALA A 48 17.89 -27.98 6.27
C ALA A 48 17.79 -27.21 7.60
N ASP A 49 17.59 -25.91 7.51
CA ASP A 49 17.43 -25.06 8.70
C ASP A 49 16.35 -25.62 9.62
N ALA A 50 16.59 -25.53 10.94
CA ALA A 50 15.59 -25.96 11.92
C ALA A 50 14.27 -25.17 11.73
N PRO A 51 13.12 -25.85 11.88
CA PRO A 51 11.82 -25.17 11.74
C PRO A 51 11.67 -24.02 12.73
N VAL A 52 11.14 -22.88 12.26
CA VAL A 52 10.72 -21.76 13.10
C VAL A 52 9.60 -22.25 14.02
N GLN A 53 9.85 -22.26 15.32
CA GLN A 53 8.85 -22.67 16.30
C GLN A 53 7.95 -21.48 16.60
N VAL A 54 6.65 -21.61 16.30
CA VAL A 54 5.64 -20.56 16.51
C VAL A 54 4.63 -21.04 17.54
N THR A 55 4.33 -20.21 18.53
CA THR A 55 3.23 -20.44 19.47
C THR A 55 2.10 -19.48 19.15
N LEU A 56 0.92 -20.02 18.88
CA LEU A 56 -0.32 -19.27 18.68
C LEU A 56 -1.11 -19.31 19.99
N ASP A 57 -1.38 -18.13 20.58
CA ASP A 57 -2.17 -18.01 21.83
C ASP A 57 -3.56 -17.45 21.52
N ALA A 58 -4.50 -18.35 21.22
CA ALA A 58 -5.88 -17.98 20.93
C ALA A 58 -6.69 -17.57 22.18
N SER A 59 -6.14 -17.75 23.40
CA SER A 59 -6.80 -17.37 24.67
C SER A 59 -6.66 -15.88 24.99
N LYS A 60 -5.70 -15.18 24.35
CA LYS A 60 -5.42 -13.77 24.55
C LYS A 60 -5.68 -12.96 23.29
N PRO A 61 -6.96 -12.72 22.93
CA PRO A 61 -7.27 -11.94 21.74
C PRO A 61 -6.78 -10.50 21.90
N GLY A 62 -6.19 -9.94 20.83
CA GLY A 62 -5.83 -8.55 20.72
C GLY A 62 -7.00 -7.68 20.23
N ALA A 63 -6.67 -6.52 19.68
CA ALA A 63 -7.65 -5.60 19.09
C ALA A 63 -8.24 -6.15 17.79
N VAL A 64 -9.39 -5.61 17.38
CA VAL A 64 -9.96 -5.86 16.06
C VAL A 64 -9.10 -5.15 15.02
N ILE A 65 -8.71 -5.87 14.00
CA ILE A 65 -8.03 -5.33 12.81
C ILE A 65 -9.11 -4.62 11.98
N ASP A 66 -9.17 -3.29 12.11
CA ASP A 66 -10.17 -2.49 11.39
C ASP A 66 -9.99 -2.69 9.88
N ARG A 67 -11.10 -2.95 9.17
CA ARG A 67 -11.06 -3.13 7.71
C ARG A 67 -10.42 -1.95 7.00
N ASN A 68 -10.52 -0.75 7.57
CA ASN A 68 -9.98 0.47 6.97
C ASN A 68 -8.44 0.47 6.84
N ILE A 69 -7.71 -0.48 7.44
CA ILE A 69 -6.27 -0.65 7.15
C ILE A 69 -5.99 -1.23 5.74
N PHE A 70 -7.04 -1.68 5.05
CA PHE A 70 -6.99 -2.15 3.65
C PHE A 70 -7.51 -1.09 2.67
N GLY A 71 -7.56 0.17 3.09
CA GLY A 71 -7.97 1.31 2.27
C GLY A 71 -7.06 1.55 1.07
N GLN A 72 -7.57 2.30 0.12
CA GLN A 72 -6.90 2.63 -1.13
C GLN A 72 -6.78 4.15 -1.28
N PHE A 73 -5.82 4.59 -2.09
CA PHE A 73 -5.62 6.00 -2.38
C PHE A 73 -5.70 6.23 -3.90
N ALA A 74 -6.50 7.19 -4.30
CA ALA A 74 -6.70 7.62 -5.68
C ALA A 74 -6.48 9.13 -5.79
N GLU A 75 -5.51 9.54 -6.57
CA GLU A 75 -5.13 10.93 -6.79
C GLU A 75 -5.20 11.30 -8.27
N HIS A 76 -5.51 12.55 -8.57
CA HIS A 76 -5.37 13.14 -9.91
C HIS A 76 -3.88 13.30 -10.25
N LEU A 77 -3.19 12.17 -10.40
CA LEU A 77 -1.77 12.06 -10.65
C LEU A 77 -1.50 10.99 -11.71
N GLY A 78 -0.61 11.28 -12.67
CA GLY A 78 -0.26 10.34 -13.72
C GLY A 78 -1.49 9.83 -14.48
N SER A 79 -1.61 8.52 -14.59
CA SER A 79 -2.79 7.85 -15.16
C SER A 79 -3.63 7.10 -14.10
N GLY A 80 -3.59 7.55 -12.85
CA GLY A 80 -4.38 6.95 -11.75
C GLY A 80 -5.88 7.11 -11.96
N ILE A 81 -6.32 8.30 -12.34
CA ILE A 81 -7.73 8.61 -12.63
C ILE A 81 -8.02 8.40 -14.11
N TYR A 82 -7.44 9.24 -14.99
CA TYR A 82 -7.69 9.21 -16.42
C TYR A 82 -6.96 8.06 -17.10
N GLY A 83 -7.70 7.14 -17.73
CA GLY A 83 -7.18 5.87 -18.26
C GLY A 83 -7.07 4.75 -17.22
N GLY A 84 -7.00 5.11 -15.95
CA GLY A 84 -7.03 4.18 -14.82
C GLY A 84 -8.45 3.82 -14.40
N ILE A 85 -9.13 4.71 -13.66
CA ILE A 85 -10.54 4.54 -13.24
C ILE A 85 -11.48 4.97 -14.36
N TRP A 86 -11.23 6.16 -14.90
CA TRP A 86 -12.11 6.89 -15.79
C TRP A 86 -11.63 6.84 -17.24
N VAL A 87 -12.50 6.38 -18.12
CA VAL A 87 -12.24 6.34 -19.58
C VAL A 87 -13.23 7.19 -20.37
N GLY A 88 -14.21 7.80 -19.71
CA GLY A 88 -15.28 8.56 -20.34
C GLY A 88 -16.45 7.68 -20.78
N ARG A 89 -17.65 8.29 -20.83
CA ARG A 89 -18.91 7.57 -21.09
C ARG A 89 -18.96 6.99 -22.51
N ASP A 90 -18.32 7.67 -23.46
CA ASP A 90 -18.33 7.31 -24.89
C ASP A 90 -17.13 6.41 -25.28
N SER A 91 -16.35 5.96 -24.31
CA SER A 91 -15.20 5.08 -24.54
C SER A 91 -15.63 3.71 -25.08
N THR A 92 -14.85 3.16 -26.01
CA THR A 92 -15.00 1.77 -26.49
C THR A 92 -14.50 0.74 -25.46
N ILE A 93 -13.74 1.17 -24.45
CA ILE A 93 -13.32 0.32 -23.32
C ILE A 93 -14.58 0.01 -22.50
N PRO A 94 -14.84 -1.26 -22.14
CA PRO A 94 -16.01 -1.64 -21.36
C PRO A 94 -16.10 -0.84 -20.05
N ASN A 95 -17.15 -0.04 -19.94
CA ASN A 95 -17.35 0.87 -18.81
C ASN A 95 -18.81 0.94 -18.38
N THR A 96 -19.04 1.36 -17.16
CA THR A 96 -20.35 1.74 -16.64
C THR A 96 -20.33 3.22 -16.28
N ARG A 97 -21.00 4.04 -17.06
CA ARG A 97 -21.02 5.51 -16.92
C ARG A 97 -19.62 6.16 -16.93
N GLY A 98 -18.70 5.61 -17.76
CA GLY A 98 -17.32 6.09 -17.93
C GLY A 98 -16.28 5.44 -16.99
N ILE A 99 -16.71 4.64 -16.03
CA ILE A 99 -15.86 3.93 -15.07
C ILE A 99 -15.58 2.52 -15.58
N ARG A 100 -14.32 2.10 -15.62
CA ARG A 100 -13.88 0.80 -16.16
C ARG A 100 -14.48 -0.38 -15.39
N ASN A 101 -15.13 -1.30 -16.10
CA ASN A 101 -15.79 -2.46 -15.51
C ASN A 101 -14.80 -3.50 -14.95
N ASP A 102 -13.66 -3.69 -15.59
CA ASP A 102 -12.61 -4.60 -15.17
C ASP A 102 -11.99 -4.15 -13.83
N VAL A 103 -11.69 -2.86 -13.70
CA VAL A 103 -11.20 -2.23 -12.48
C VAL A 103 -12.22 -2.37 -11.34
N VAL A 104 -13.50 -2.07 -11.60
CA VAL A 104 -14.58 -2.23 -10.62
C VAL A 104 -14.66 -3.68 -10.12
N ALA A 105 -14.59 -4.66 -11.03
CA ALA A 105 -14.64 -6.08 -10.66
C ALA A 105 -13.46 -6.49 -9.77
N ALA A 106 -12.25 -6.03 -10.11
CA ALA A 106 -11.04 -6.32 -9.33
C ALA A 106 -11.10 -5.72 -7.92
N LEU A 107 -11.52 -4.46 -7.78
CA LEU A 107 -11.61 -3.77 -6.48
C LEU A 107 -12.73 -4.34 -5.60
N LYS A 108 -13.86 -4.76 -6.18
CA LYS A 108 -14.91 -5.51 -5.45
C LYS A 108 -14.39 -6.80 -4.84
N ALA A 109 -13.54 -7.53 -5.55
CA ALA A 109 -12.96 -8.78 -5.05
C ALA A 109 -12.05 -8.55 -3.83
N LEU A 110 -11.38 -7.39 -3.75
CA LEU A 110 -10.60 -6.97 -2.58
C LEU A 110 -11.47 -6.52 -1.40
N LYS A 111 -12.77 -6.28 -1.60
CA LYS A 111 -13.66 -5.67 -0.60
C LYS A 111 -13.07 -4.37 -0.06
N VAL A 112 -12.61 -3.50 -0.96
CA VAL A 112 -11.99 -2.21 -0.61
C VAL A 112 -12.88 -1.45 0.37
N PRO A 113 -12.41 -1.14 1.59
CA PRO A 113 -13.27 -0.55 2.62
C PRO A 113 -13.46 0.95 2.45
N ASN A 114 -12.43 1.67 2.01
CA ASN A 114 -12.49 3.10 1.73
C ASN A 114 -11.51 3.48 0.61
N VAL A 115 -11.81 4.57 -0.08
CA VAL A 115 -10.91 5.18 -1.08
C VAL A 115 -10.75 6.66 -0.73
N ARG A 116 -9.50 7.09 -0.52
CA ARG A 116 -9.10 8.47 -0.31
C ARG A 116 -8.96 9.19 -1.65
N TRP A 117 -9.65 10.34 -1.82
CA TRP A 117 -9.71 11.15 -3.04
C TRP A 117 -9.97 12.63 -2.66
N PRO A 118 -9.61 13.66 -3.44
CA PRO A 118 -9.08 13.64 -4.81
C PRO A 118 -7.57 13.50 -4.92
N GLY A 119 -6.87 13.40 -3.81
CA GLY A 119 -5.43 13.25 -3.81
C GLY A 119 -4.79 13.53 -2.46
N GLY A 120 -3.47 13.57 -2.48
CA GLY A 120 -2.60 14.13 -1.47
C GLY A 120 -2.35 15.60 -1.75
N CYS A 121 -1.17 15.95 -2.34
CA CYS A 121 -0.85 17.33 -2.73
C CYS A 121 -1.87 17.94 -3.69
N PHE A 122 -2.49 17.15 -4.55
CA PHE A 122 -3.54 17.63 -5.45
C PHE A 122 -4.77 18.14 -4.69
N ALA A 123 -5.15 17.51 -3.57
CA ALA A 123 -6.32 17.92 -2.79
C ALA A 123 -6.23 19.37 -2.33
N ASP A 124 -5.05 19.83 -1.90
CA ASP A 124 -4.83 21.18 -1.38
C ASP A 124 -4.76 22.28 -2.46
N GLN A 125 -5.01 21.90 -3.73
CA GLN A 125 -5.17 22.80 -4.87
C GLN A 125 -6.50 22.56 -5.61
N TYR A 126 -7.28 21.55 -5.21
CA TYR A 126 -8.48 21.15 -5.92
C TYR A 126 -9.65 22.08 -5.66
N ASN A 127 -10.25 22.59 -6.74
CA ASN A 127 -11.51 23.35 -6.70
C ASN A 127 -12.66 22.44 -7.17
N TRP A 128 -13.42 21.89 -6.23
CA TRP A 128 -14.48 20.92 -6.48
C TRP A 128 -15.60 21.43 -7.41
N ARG A 129 -15.88 22.75 -7.39
CA ARG A 129 -16.92 23.34 -8.27
C ARG A 129 -16.59 23.25 -9.75
N ARG A 130 -15.30 23.10 -10.11
CA ARG A 130 -14.90 22.90 -11.51
C ARG A 130 -15.23 21.50 -12.01
N GLY A 131 -15.37 20.52 -11.11
CA GLY A 131 -15.60 19.12 -11.40
C GLY A 131 -17.03 18.64 -11.21
N ILE A 132 -18.03 19.53 -11.11
CA ILE A 132 -19.44 19.17 -10.98
C ILE A 132 -20.28 19.74 -12.14
N GLY A 133 -21.49 19.20 -12.30
CA GLY A 133 -22.45 19.67 -13.30
C GLY A 133 -22.08 19.32 -14.75
N PRO A 134 -22.86 19.78 -15.73
CA PRO A 134 -22.64 19.47 -17.14
C PRO A 134 -21.50 20.28 -17.77
N GLU A 135 -21.21 21.48 -17.26
CA GLU A 135 -20.17 22.36 -17.78
C GLU A 135 -18.90 22.26 -16.93
N ARG A 136 -18.03 21.33 -17.30
CA ARG A 136 -16.74 21.16 -16.63
C ARG A 136 -15.81 22.33 -16.95
N LYS A 137 -15.07 22.80 -15.94
CA LYS A 137 -14.11 23.91 -16.08
C LYS A 137 -12.68 23.39 -15.94
N PRO A 138 -11.99 23.12 -17.06
CA PRO A 138 -10.61 22.61 -17.00
C PRO A 138 -9.67 23.56 -16.24
N ALA A 139 -8.67 22.98 -15.59
CA ALA A 139 -7.50 23.68 -15.06
C ALA A 139 -6.26 23.22 -15.83
N VAL A 140 -5.12 23.84 -15.57
CA VAL A 140 -3.86 23.43 -16.18
C VAL A 140 -3.53 22.00 -15.76
N GLY A 141 -3.47 21.08 -16.72
CA GLY A 141 -3.18 19.67 -16.46
C GLY A 141 -4.35 18.83 -15.93
N GLU A 142 -5.54 19.45 -15.70
CA GLU A 142 -6.70 18.76 -15.14
C GLU A 142 -7.97 19.11 -15.93
N PRO A 143 -8.55 18.14 -16.67
CA PRO A 143 -9.77 18.37 -17.47
C PRO A 143 -11.04 18.45 -16.62
N ASN A 144 -11.02 18.02 -15.37
CA ASN A 144 -12.17 17.95 -14.44
C ASN A 144 -13.37 17.14 -14.96
N THR A 145 -13.13 16.18 -15.86
CA THR A 145 -14.20 15.29 -16.35
C THR A 145 -14.50 14.12 -15.41
N PHE A 146 -13.65 13.93 -14.40
CA PHE A 146 -13.88 13.06 -13.25
C PHE A 146 -13.84 13.95 -12.00
N GLY A 147 -14.98 14.18 -11.39
CA GLY A 147 -15.12 15.02 -10.22
C GLY A 147 -15.92 14.33 -9.13
N THR A 148 -16.59 15.12 -8.29
CA THR A 148 -17.34 14.62 -7.12
C THR A 148 -18.34 13.53 -7.49
N ASP A 149 -19.17 13.78 -8.50
CA ASP A 149 -20.27 12.88 -8.87
C ASP A 149 -19.75 11.57 -9.47
N GLU A 150 -18.70 11.63 -10.28
CA GLU A 150 -18.05 10.45 -10.86
C GLU A 150 -17.31 9.64 -9.77
N PHE A 151 -16.65 10.30 -8.82
CA PHE A 151 -16.01 9.62 -7.71
C PHE A 151 -17.02 8.91 -6.81
N MET A 152 -18.12 9.56 -6.48
CA MET A 152 -19.17 8.97 -5.65
C MET A 152 -19.88 7.81 -6.36
N ASP A 153 -20.07 7.90 -7.68
CA ASP A 153 -20.55 6.78 -8.48
C ASP A 153 -19.54 5.62 -8.50
N PHE A 154 -18.26 5.91 -8.65
CA PHE A 154 -17.21 4.89 -8.55
C PHE A 154 -17.22 4.20 -7.18
N ALA A 155 -17.27 4.96 -6.09
CA ALA A 155 -17.34 4.42 -4.74
C ALA A 155 -18.57 3.52 -4.55
N GLN A 156 -19.73 3.93 -5.07
CA GLN A 156 -20.94 3.11 -5.07
C GLN A 156 -20.78 1.83 -5.90
N GLN A 157 -20.19 1.92 -7.09
CA GLN A 157 -19.98 0.77 -7.96
C GLN A 157 -19.09 -0.30 -7.33
N ILE A 158 -18.05 0.08 -6.61
CA ILE A 158 -17.16 -0.89 -5.92
C ILE A 158 -17.66 -1.26 -4.53
N GLY A 159 -18.63 -0.52 -3.96
CA GLY A 159 -19.21 -0.78 -2.63
C GLY A 159 -18.28 -0.36 -1.48
N THR A 160 -17.61 0.80 -1.63
CA THR A 160 -16.61 1.35 -0.70
C THR A 160 -17.11 2.62 -0.03
N ASP A 161 -16.52 2.98 1.11
CA ASP A 161 -16.71 4.26 1.75
C ASP A 161 -15.86 5.35 1.06
N ALA A 162 -16.41 6.56 0.95
CA ALA A 162 -15.68 7.72 0.45
C ALA A 162 -14.86 8.35 1.58
N TYR A 163 -13.55 8.55 1.31
CA TYR A 163 -12.65 9.37 2.11
C TYR A 163 -12.30 10.61 1.28
N ILE A 164 -12.88 11.75 1.65
CA ILE A 164 -12.71 13.02 0.93
C ILE A 164 -11.64 13.86 1.62
N SER A 165 -10.59 14.27 0.90
CA SER A 165 -9.60 15.23 1.38
C SER A 165 -9.99 16.63 0.94
N VAL A 166 -10.29 17.53 1.90
CA VAL A 166 -10.65 18.92 1.57
C VAL A 166 -9.40 19.77 1.35
N ASN A 167 -9.54 20.78 0.48
CA ASN A 167 -8.50 21.75 0.20
C ASN A 167 -8.32 22.71 1.39
N LEU A 168 -7.40 22.37 2.29
CA LEU A 168 -7.03 23.25 3.41
C LEU A 168 -5.86 24.16 3.04
N GLY A 169 -5.04 23.79 2.05
CA GLY A 169 -3.84 24.51 1.65
C GLY A 169 -4.13 25.84 0.96
N SER A 170 -4.92 25.83 -0.11
CA SER A 170 -5.26 27.05 -0.89
C SER A 170 -6.74 27.41 -0.84
N GLY A 171 -7.60 26.53 -0.29
CA GLY A 171 -9.05 26.74 -0.17
C GLY A 171 -9.46 27.46 1.12
N THR A 172 -10.76 27.52 1.34
CA THR A 172 -11.36 28.14 2.51
C THR A 172 -12.25 27.17 3.27
N ALA A 173 -12.46 27.40 4.56
CA ALA A 173 -13.40 26.61 5.36
C ALA A 173 -14.83 26.69 4.81
N GLN A 174 -15.21 27.81 4.16
CA GLN A 174 -16.50 27.96 3.49
C GLN A 174 -16.59 27.02 2.28
N GLU A 175 -15.59 26.98 1.41
CA GLU A 175 -15.57 26.07 0.26
C GLU A 175 -15.65 24.60 0.68
N ALA A 176 -14.96 24.22 1.75
CA ALA A 176 -15.05 22.88 2.32
C ALA A 176 -16.46 22.58 2.87
N ALA A 177 -17.06 23.53 3.58
CA ALA A 177 -18.43 23.40 4.10
C ALA A 177 -19.45 23.26 2.97
N GLU A 178 -19.38 24.11 1.94
CA GLU A 178 -20.25 24.05 0.76
C GLU A 178 -20.07 22.72 -0.02
N TRP A 179 -18.86 22.18 -0.04
CA TRP A 179 -18.63 20.88 -0.69
C TRP A 179 -19.30 19.73 0.06
N LEU A 180 -19.23 19.72 1.41
CA LEU A 180 -19.93 18.75 2.24
C LEU A 180 -21.46 18.94 2.13
N GLU A 181 -21.96 20.17 2.09
CA GLU A 181 -23.37 20.50 1.90
C GLU A 181 -23.86 19.99 0.53
N TYR A 182 -23.13 20.28 -0.57
CA TYR A 182 -23.41 19.70 -1.89
C TYR A 182 -23.51 18.19 -1.86
N MET A 183 -22.57 17.52 -1.19
CA MET A 183 -22.55 16.06 -1.14
C MET A 183 -23.63 15.47 -0.23
N THR A 184 -23.90 16.07 0.91
CA THR A 184 -24.62 15.39 1.99
C THR A 184 -25.96 16.01 2.36
N ALA A 185 -26.28 17.23 1.92
CA ALA A 185 -27.53 17.88 2.24
C ALA A 185 -28.72 17.27 1.47
N PRO A 186 -29.94 17.33 2.05
CA PRO A 186 -31.17 16.89 1.37
C PRO A 186 -31.54 17.81 0.19
N ILE A 187 -32.49 17.36 -0.62
CA ILE A 187 -32.87 18.04 -1.88
C ILE A 187 -33.59 19.39 -1.67
N ASP A 188 -34.14 19.66 -0.50
CA ASP A 188 -34.75 20.93 -0.13
C ASP A 188 -33.72 22.00 0.28
N ASP A 189 -32.46 21.62 0.41
CA ASP A 189 -31.33 22.53 0.52
C ASP A 189 -30.85 23.01 -0.85
N ALA A 190 -30.27 24.23 -0.93
CA ALA A 190 -29.84 24.84 -2.20
C ALA A 190 -28.76 24.02 -2.93
N LEU A 191 -27.75 23.54 -2.22
CA LEU A 191 -26.65 22.73 -2.80
C LEU A 191 -27.08 21.28 -2.99
N GLY A 192 -27.95 20.74 -2.13
CA GLY A 192 -28.61 19.46 -2.35
C GLY A 192 -29.50 19.47 -3.61
N ALA A 193 -30.20 20.56 -3.86
CA ALA A 193 -30.97 20.77 -5.10
C ALA A 193 -30.06 20.92 -6.33
N GLU A 194 -28.87 21.55 -6.19
CA GLU A 194 -27.87 21.60 -7.27
C GLU A 194 -27.36 20.21 -7.62
N ARG A 195 -27.01 19.39 -6.63
CA ARG A 195 -26.64 17.98 -6.83
C ARG A 195 -27.75 17.21 -7.55
N ALA A 196 -29.02 17.41 -7.16
CA ALA A 196 -30.16 16.76 -7.80
C ALA A 196 -30.34 17.18 -9.27
N ARG A 197 -30.14 18.47 -9.60
CA ARG A 197 -30.10 18.93 -11.00
C ARG A 197 -28.97 18.34 -11.81
N ASN A 198 -27.85 18.01 -11.17
CA ASN A 198 -26.73 17.33 -11.78
C ASN A 198 -26.97 15.80 -11.94
N GLY A 199 -28.16 15.30 -11.58
CA GLY A 199 -28.55 13.90 -11.77
C GLY A 199 -28.46 13.01 -10.53
N HIS A 200 -28.16 13.59 -9.36
CA HIS A 200 -27.93 12.84 -8.11
C HIS A 200 -28.84 13.37 -6.98
N PRO A 201 -30.14 12.98 -6.94
CA PRO A 201 -31.10 13.52 -5.97
C PRO A 201 -30.81 13.07 -4.53
N GLU A 202 -30.26 11.85 -4.34
CA GLU A 202 -30.01 11.32 -3.01
C GLU A 202 -28.70 11.86 -2.42
N PRO A 203 -28.64 12.17 -1.10
CA PRO A 203 -27.42 12.54 -0.42
C PRO A 203 -26.35 11.46 -0.50
N TYR A 204 -25.14 11.86 -0.81
CA TYR A 204 -23.99 10.96 -0.77
C TYR A 204 -23.60 10.59 0.67
N LYS A 205 -22.87 9.47 0.81
CA LYS A 205 -22.31 8.98 2.07
C LYS A 205 -20.81 9.32 2.10
N VAL A 206 -20.44 10.30 2.92
CA VAL A 206 -19.04 10.64 3.20
C VAL A 206 -18.68 10.08 4.56
N ALA A 207 -17.90 9.03 4.58
CA ALA A 207 -17.55 8.32 5.82
C ALA A 207 -16.31 8.92 6.50
N ILE A 208 -15.39 9.49 5.72
CA ILE A 208 -14.13 10.02 6.20
C ILE A 208 -13.85 11.35 5.51
N LEU A 209 -13.36 12.32 6.29
CA LEU A 209 -12.98 13.65 5.82
C LEU A 209 -11.56 13.98 6.27
N GLY A 210 -10.64 14.18 5.32
CA GLY A 210 -9.28 14.67 5.57
C GLY A 210 -9.27 16.19 5.68
N LEU A 211 -8.70 16.69 6.76
CA LEU A 211 -8.51 18.12 7.03
C LEU A 211 -7.11 18.57 6.59
N GLY A 212 -6.90 18.66 5.27
CA GLY A 212 -5.62 18.96 4.65
C GLY A 212 -4.78 17.70 4.37
N ASN A 213 -3.64 17.91 3.71
CA ASN A 213 -2.64 16.92 3.37
C ASN A 213 -1.25 17.51 3.49
N GLU A 214 -0.31 16.80 4.15
CA GLU A 214 1.11 17.21 4.23
C GLU A 214 1.29 18.72 4.39
N SER A 215 0.54 19.32 5.34
CA SER A 215 0.49 20.78 5.51
C SER A 215 1.84 21.38 5.88
N TYR A 216 2.82 20.52 6.24
CA TYR A 216 4.22 20.88 6.47
C TYR A 216 5.00 21.12 5.16
N ASP A 217 4.50 20.62 4.02
CA ASP A 217 5.13 20.69 2.70
C ASP A 217 4.12 21.14 1.64
N CYS A 218 3.73 20.27 0.72
CA CYS A 218 2.88 20.60 -0.44
C CYS A 218 1.47 21.09 -0.06
N GLY A 219 0.97 20.74 1.11
CA GLY A 219 -0.32 21.19 1.65
C GLY A 219 -0.29 22.61 2.25
N GLY A 220 0.71 23.45 1.90
CA GLY A 220 0.71 24.87 2.26
C GLY A 220 1.92 25.36 3.05
N ALA A 221 2.91 24.50 3.33
CA ALA A 221 4.13 24.83 4.08
C ALA A 221 3.85 25.59 5.38
N MET A 222 2.86 25.15 6.13
CA MET A 222 2.38 25.80 7.35
C MET A 222 3.30 25.50 8.54
N SER A 223 3.32 26.38 9.53
CA SER A 223 3.82 26.01 10.86
C SER A 223 2.79 25.14 11.58
N PRO A 224 3.20 24.29 12.55
CA PRO A 224 2.27 23.48 13.32
C PRO A 224 1.14 24.29 14.00
N ASP A 225 1.47 25.48 14.53
CA ASP A 225 0.47 26.36 15.18
C ASP A 225 -0.55 26.92 14.17
N LEU A 226 -0.09 27.30 12.97
CA LEU A 226 -0.98 27.75 11.90
C LEU A 226 -1.90 26.61 11.50
N TYR A 227 -1.36 25.42 11.24
CA TYR A 227 -2.15 24.26 10.89
C TYR A 227 -3.23 23.94 11.95
N VAL A 228 -2.85 23.92 13.23
CA VAL A 228 -3.81 23.65 14.33
C VAL A 228 -4.97 24.65 14.31
N ASN A 229 -4.71 25.93 14.02
CA ASN A 229 -5.76 26.95 13.94
C ASN A 229 -6.66 26.74 12.71
N GLU A 230 -6.08 26.46 11.55
CA GLU A 230 -6.85 26.15 10.33
C GLU A 230 -7.64 24.85 10.48
N MET A 231 -7.03 23.78 10.97
CA MET A 231 -7.71 22.52 11.27
C MET A 231 -8.95 22.71 12.14
N LYS A 232 -8.84 23.48 13.23
CA LYS A 232 -9.98 23.80 14.11
C LYS A 232 -11.07 24.54 13.35
N ARG A 233 -10.69 25.55 12.55
CA ARG A 233 -11.60 26.35 11.77
C ARG A 233 -12.36 25.49 10.74
N PHE A 234 -11.63 24.66 9.96
CA PHE A 234 -12.26 23.75 9.01
C PHE A 234 -13.14 22.72 9.73
N SER A 235 -12.62 22.06 10.77
CA SER A 235 -13.39 21.08 11.55
C SER A 235 -14.69 21.65 12.16
N HIS A 236 -14.69 22.94 12.51
CA HIS A 236 -15.87 23.62 13.04
C HIS A 236 -16.96 23.86 11.99
N PHE A 237 -16.58 24.26 10.76
CA PHE A 237 -17.53 24.66 9.74
C PHE A 237 -18.01 23.52 8.84
N VAL A 238 -17.24 22.42 8.73
CA VAL A 238 -17.67 21.26 7.93
C VAL A 238 -18.73 20.46 8.67
N HIS A 239 -19.89 20.28 8.04
CA HIS A 239 -21.00 19.51 8.58
C HIS A 239 -21.41 18.39 7.63
N ASN A 240 -21.68 17.22 8.17
CA ASN A 240 -22.32 16.13 7.43
C ASN A 240 -23.82 16.18 7.67
N TYR A 241 -24.58 16.51 6.64
CA TYR A 241 -26.04 16.60 6.69
C TYR A 241 -26.72 15.23 6.52
N ASN A 242 -25.99 14.21 6.09
CA ASN A 242 -26.51 12.85 5.98
C ASN A 242 -26.37 12.09 7.32
N ALA A 243 -27.39 12.17 8.16
CA ALA A 243 -27.41 11.51 9.46
C ALA A 243 -27.29 9.97 9.40
N ALA A 244 -27.56 9.36 8.23
CA ALA A 244 -27.41 7.92 8.04
C ALA A 244 -25.95 7.46 7.90
N GLN A 245 -25.01 8.41 7.73
CA GLN A 245 -23.59 8.12 7.58
C GLN A 245 -22.76 8.94 8.57
N PRO A 246 -22.34 8.36 9.70
CA PRO A 246 -21.35 9.01 10.57
C PRO A 246 -20.05 9.30 9.83
N MET A 247 -19.49 10.49 10.00
CA MET A 247 -18.26 10.93 9.35
C MET A 247 -17.14 11.07 10.37
N LYS A 248 -15.97 10.52 10.05
CA LYS A 248 -14.73 10.67 10.83
C LYS A 248 -13.84 11.73 10.20
N ARG A 249 -13.25 12.61 11.01
CA ARG A 249 -12.30 13.63 10.55
C ARG A 249 -10.87 13.19 10.84
N VAL A 250 -10.00 13.30 9.84
CA VAL A 250 -8.59 12.95 9.91
C VAL A 250 -7.78 14.24 9.84
N ALA A 251 -7.00 14.53 10.87
CA ALA A 251 -6.09 15.68 10.89
C ALA A 251 -4.70 15.27 10.42
N VAL A 252 -3.94 16.20 9.85
CA VAL A 252 -2.53 15.99 9.52
C VAL A 252 -1.74 15.78 10.81
N GLY A 253 -0.97 14.71 10.84
CA GLY A 253 -0.01 14.38 11.89
C GLY A 253 1.43 14.46 11.38
N GLN A 254 2.28 13.59 11.93
CA GLN A 254 3.69 13.44 11.58
C GLN A 254 4.61 14.57 12.10
N ASP A 255 5.88 14.26 12.30
CA ASP A 255 6.94 15.16 12.75
C ASP A 255 6.48 16.11 13.90
N SER A 256 6.62 17.41 13.70
CA SER A 256 6.28 18.43 14.68
C SER A 256 4.78 18.69 14.84
N TYR A 257 3.90 18.04 14.05
CA TYR A 257 2.45 18.28 14.06
C TYR A 257 1.71 17.42 15.09
N THR A 258 2.16 16.18 15.31
CA THR A 258 1.46 15.22 16.18
C THR A 258 1.21 15.74 17.59
N ASP A 259 2.24 16.28 18.24
CA ASP A 259 2.12 16.78 19.63
C ASP A 259 1.16 17.99 19.76
N PRO A 260 1.28 19.09 18.97
CA PRO A 260 0.36 20.23 19.07
C PRO A 260 -1.08 19.90 18.66
N VAL A 261 -1.30 19.03 17.67
CA VAL A 261 -2.65 18.60 17.28
C VAL A 261 -3.31 17.81 18.41
N MET A 262 -2.60 16.84 18.98
CA MET A 262 -3.12 16.01 20.08
C MET A 262 -3.31 16.83 21.37
N LYS A 263 -2.44 17.79 21.64
CA LYS A 263 -2.61 18.75 22.75
C LYS A 263 -3.87 19.58 22.56
N ALA A 264 -4.11 20.09 21.35
CA ALA A 264 -5.33 20.84 21.04
C ALA A 264 -6.59 19.97 21.19
N TRP A 265 -6.56 18.73 20.69
CA TRP A 265 -7.65 17.76 20.85
C TRP A 265 -7.97 17.49 22.33
N LYS A 266 -6.94 17.27 23.17
CA LYS A 266 -7.08 17.05 24.62
C LYS A 266 -7.70 18.24 25.34
N GLY A 267 -7.43 19.47 24.87
CA GLY A 267 -8.04 20.69 25.41
C GLY A 267 -9.56 20.71 25.29
N GLY A 268 -10.08 19.91 24.39
CA GLY A 268 -11.50 19.69 24.17
C GLY A 268 -12.22 20.88 23.56
N SER A 269 -13.31 20.61 22.86
CA SER A 269 -14.29 21.61 22.41
C SER A 269 -15.57 20.87 22.06
N TRP A 270 -16.71 21.54 22.27
CA TRP A 270 -17.99 21.05 21.77
C TRP A 270 -18.18 21.35 20.27
N SER A 271 -17.35 22.24 19.70
CA SER A 271 -17.57 22.82 18.37
C SER A 271 -16.67 22.25 17.29
N TRP A 272 -15.63 21.49 17.64
CA TRP A 272 -14.74 20.84 16.70
C TRP A 272 -14.14 19.57 17.29
N GLY A 273 -13.61 18.69 16.45
CA GLY A 273 -12.96 17.46 16.88
C GLY A 273 -12.31 16.73 15.71
N ILE A 274 -11.52 15.72 16.03
CA ILE A 274 -10.94 14.78 15.08
C ILE A 274 -11.09 13.36 15.64
N GLU A 275 -11.22 12.39 14.76
CA GLU A 275 -11.32 10.97 15.09
C GLU A 275 -10.07 10.18 14.70
N ALA A 276 -9.19 10.76 13.85
CA ALA A 276 -7.92 10.16 13.49
C ALA A 276 -6.84 11.22 13.22
N LEU A 277 -5.58 10.76 13.30
CA LEU A 277 -4.39 11.52 12.98
C LEU A 277 -3.63 10.82 11.85
N SER A 278 -3.33 11.55 10.79
CA SER A 278 -2.62 11.06 9.60
C SER A 278 -1.14 10.81 9.87
N LEU A 279 -0.59 9.79 9.27
CA LEU A 279 0.84 9.46 9.19
C LEU A 279 1.14 8.94 7.79
N HIS A 280 2.15 9.51 7.12
CA HIS A 280 2.63 9.03 5.83
C HIS A 280 3.95 8.28 6.01
N PHE A 281 4.08 7.13 5.35
CA PHE A 281 5.30 6.33 5.40
C PHE A 281 5.57 5.62 4.08
N TYR A 282 6.56 6.11 3.34
CA TYR A 282 7.01 5.47 2.10
C TYR A 282 8.30 4.67 2.31
N ALA A 283 8.33 3.45 1.79
CA ALA A 283 9.54 2.66 1.65
C ALA A 283 10.29 3.12 0.39
N THR A 284 11.46 3.70 0.58
CA THR A 284 12.26 4.30 -0.50
C THR A 284 13.65 3.69 -0.64
N GLY A 285 14.12 3.01 0.40
CA GLY A 285 15.50 2.57 0.52
C GLY A 285 16.49 3.74 0.65
N GLY A 286 16.00 4.95 0.93
CA GLY A 286 16.72 6.19 1.08
C GLY A 286 16.12 7.32 0.24
N TRP A 287 16.17 8.57 0.76
CA TRP A 287 15.63 9.74 0.08
C TRP A 287 16.74 10.52 -0.63
N PRO A 288 16.56 11.08 -1.87
CA PRO A 288 15.38 10.88 -2.73
C PRO A 288 15.25 9.45 -3.25
N PRO A 289 14.04 9.00 -3.63
CA PRO A 289 13.81 7.66 -4.15
C PRO A 289 14.66 7.39 -5.41
N HIS A 290 15.50 6.35 -5.36
CA HIS A 290 16.42 6.03 -6.46
C HIS A 290 16.50 4.53 -6.76
N LEU A 291 15.93 3.68 -5.91
CA LEU A 291 15.92 2.24 -6.15
C LEU A 291 15.05 1.91 -7.36
N PRO A 292 15.51 1.05 -8.27
CA PRO A 292 14.73 0.68 -9.44
C PRO A 292 13.54 -0.21 -9.07
N SER A 293 12.44 -0.05 -9.82
CA SER A 293 11.25 -0.90 -9.69
C SER A 293 11.45 -2.29 -10.27
N THR A 294 12.35 -2.46 -11.25
CA THR A 294 12.70 -3.72 -11.92
C THR A 294 14.19 -3.82 -12.14
N GLY A 295 14.70 -5.04 -12.36
CA GLY A 295 16.12 -5.26 -12.66
C GLY A 295 17.05 -4.95 -11.50
N PHE A 296 16.57 -4.97 -10.28
CA PHE A 296 17.30 -4.74 -9.06
C PHE A 296 17.98 -6.02 -8.55
N ASP A 297 19.02 -5.86 -7.74
CA ASP A 297 19.74 -6.96 -7.12
C ASP A 297 19.26 -7.23 -5.67
N GLU A 298 19.93 -8.16 -5.00
CA GLU A 298 19.62 -8.53 -3.61
C GLU A 298 19.91 -7.40 -2.62
N LYS A 299 20.88 -6.54 -2.91
CA LYS A 299 21.20 -5.38 -2.06
C LYS A 299 20.03 -4.39 -2.08
N ASP A 300 19.50 -4.09 -3.26
CA ASP A 300 18.35 -3.19 -3.44
C ASP A 300 17.07 -3.80 -2.83
N TYR A 301 16.92 -5.14 -2.95
CA TYR A 301 15.85 -5.87 -2.29
C TYR A 301 15.90 -5.66 -0.77
N ALA A 302 17.03 -5.92 -0.14
CA ALA A 302 17.19 -5.82 1.32
C ALA A 302 17.07 -4.36 1.80
N ALA A 303 17.61 -3.40 1.03
CA ALA A 303 17.54 -1.98 1.35
C ALA A 303 16.07 -1.48 1.40
N LEU A 304 15.21 -1.95 0.48
CA LEU A 304 13.80 -1.55 0.47
C LEU A 304 12.99 -2.29 1.54
N VAL A 305 13.18 -3.60 1.69
CA VAL A 305 12.41 -4.43 2.64
C VAL A 305 12.71 -4.09 4.11
N LYS A 306 13.81 -3.41 4.39
CA LYS A 306 14.13 -2.85 5.71
C LYS A 306 13.07 -1.81 6.16
N ASP A 307 12.54 -1.02 5.25
CA ASP A 307 11.68 0.12 5.58
C ASP A 307 10.34 -0.31 6.21
N PRO A 308 9.54 -1.26 5.66
CA PRO A 308 8.30 -1.70 6.31
C PRO A 308 8.54 -2.34 7.70
N ILE A 309 9.72 -2.88 7.96
CA ILE A 309 10.09 -3.39 9.29
C ILE A 309 10.31 -2.21 10.24
N ALA A 310 11.00 -1.15 9.78
CA ALA A 310 11.24 0.06 10.57
C ALA A 310 9.95 0.84 10.88
N MET A 311 8.89 0.69 10.08
CA MET A 311 7.59 1.31 10.33
C MET A 311 6.99 0.90 11.69
N ASP A 312 7.31 -0.28 12.21
CA ASP A 312 6.90 -0.71 13.56
C ASP A 312 7.35 0.28 14.65
N ASP A 313 8.60 0.74 14.58
CA ASP A 313 9.14 1.71 15.53
C ASP A 313 8.61 3.14 15.30
N VAL A 314 8.33 3.49 14.04
CA VAL A 314 7.68 4.76 13.71
C VAL A 314 6.28 4.82 14.32
N ILE A 315 5.46 3.79 14.14
CA ILE A 315 4.11 3.71 14.74
C ILE A 315 4.18 3.76 16.27
N LYS A 316 5.13 3.05 16.90
CA LYS A 316 5.33 3.14 18.37
C LYS A 316 5.65 4.55 18.82
N THR A 317 6.52 5.25 18.09
CA THR A 317 6.92 6.63 18.39
C THR A 317 5.72 7.57 18.37
N TYR A 318 4.93 7.56 17.30
CA TYR A 318 3.74 8.42 17.19
C TYR A 318 2.65 8.00 18.17
N SER A 319 2.44 6.70 18.38
CA SER A 319 1.52 6.21 19.40
C SER A 319 1.89 6.70 20.80
N ALA A 320 3.17 6.69 21.17
CA ALA A 320 3.64 7.20 22.46
C ALA A 320 3.40 8.71 22.63
N ILE A 321 3.51 9.51 21.57
CA ILE A 321 3.15 10.93 21.60
C ILE A 321 1.63 11.08 21.79
N MET A 322 0.84 10.32 21.07
CA MET A 322 -0.63 10.35 21.18
C MET A 322 -1.10 9.89 22.58
N ASP A 323 -0.49 8.88 23.16
CA ASP A 323 -0.86 8.31 24.46
C ASP A 323 -0.70 9.31 25.63
N LYS A 324 0.15 10.36 25.51
CA LYS A 324 0.24 11.46 26.50
C LYS A 324 -1.08 12.21 26.65
N TYR A 325 -1.85 12.29 25.56
CA TYR A 325 -3.09 13.06 25.49
C TYR A 325 -4.32 12.17 25.47
N ASP A 326 -4.20 10.98 24.89
CA ASP A 326 -5.27 10.01 24.64
C ASP A 326 -4.86 8.57 25.01
N PRO A 327 -4.68 8.27 26.31
CA PRO A 327 -4.33 6.93 26.77
C PRO A 327 -5.43 5.89 26.49
N GLU A 328 -6.67 6.32 26.29
CA GLU A 328 -7.80 5.45 25.96
C GLU A 328 -7.86 5.11 24.45
N LYS A 329 -6.94 5.67 23.66
CA LYS A 329 -6.83 5.43 22.21
C LYS A 329 -8.11 5.73 21.42
N LYS A 330 -8.81 6.82 21.77
CA LYS A 330 -10.01 7.29 21.07
C LYS A 330 -9.69 7.79 19.66
N VAL A 331 -8.60 8.56 19.51
CA VAL A 331 -8.10 9.03 18.21
C VAL A 331 -7.30 7.92 17.56
N ALA A 332 -7.69 7.51 16.36
CA ALA A 332 -6.95 6.52 15.58
C ALA A 332 -5.65 7.11 15.02
N LEU A 333 -4.65 6.28 14.77
CA LEU A 333 -3.58 6.58 13.83
C LEU A 333 -4.00 6.07 12.45
N ALA A 334 -4.01 6.94 11.45
CA ALA A 334 -4.30 6.65 10.06
C ALA A 334 -3.00 6.72 9.26
N VAL A 335 -2.49 5.57 8.80
CA VAL A 335 -1.35 5.54 7.87
C VAL A 335 -1.90 5.69 6.45
N ASP A 336 -2.45 6.87 6.16
CA ASP A 336 -3.27 7.12 4.98
C ASP A 336 -2.49 7.46 3.69
N GLU A 337 -1.16 7.36 3.76
CA GLU A 337 -0.26 7.15 2.64
C GLU A 337 0.87 6.20 3.02
N TRP A 338 0.97 5.06 2.33
CA TRP A 338 2.06 4.12 2.52
C TRP A 338 2.30 3.28 1.27
N GLY A 339 3.50 2.73 1.15
CA GLY A 339 3.90 1.85 0.05
C GLY A 339 5.33 2.07 -0.38
N ALA A 340 5.75 1.44 -1.46
CA ALA A 340 7.05 1.67 -2.08
C ALA A 340 7.01 2.89 -3.00
N TRP A 341 7.95 3.82 -2.78
CA TRP A 341 8.23 4.90 -3.71
C TRP A 341 9.60 4.68 -4.33
N LEU A 342 9.61 4.38 -5.62
CA LEU A 342 10.80 3.97 -6.37
C LEU A 342 11.06 4.94 -7.53
N ALA A 343 12.22 4.79 -8.17
CA ALA A 343 12.48 5.51 -9.40
C ALA A 343 11.39 5.19 -10.45
N PRO A 344 10.87 6.19 -11.15
CA PRO A 344 9.87 5.98 -12.20
C PRO A 344 10.36 5.00 -13.26
N THR A 345 9.45 4.23 -13.82
CA THR A 345 9.76 3.29 -14.91
C THR A 345 10.42 4.04 -16.07
N PRO A 346 11.57 3.56 -16.59
CA PRO A 346 12.27 4.21 -17.69
C PRO A 346 11.34 4.43 -18.90
N GLY A 347 11.34 5.66 -19.43
CA GLY A 347 10.51 6.06 -20.56
C GLY A 347 9.10 6.55 -20.18
N SER A 348 8.68 6.44 -18.92
CA SER A 348 7.45 7.08 -18.42
C SER A 348 7.68 8.56 -18.10
N ASN A 349 6.58 9.32 -17.97
CA ASN A 349 6.66 10.68 -17.42
C ASN A 349 7.06 10.62 -15.94
N PRO A 350 8.24 11.16 -15.56
CA PRO A 350 8.69 11.09 -14.16
C PRO A 350 7.70 11.70 -13.16
N GLY A 351 7.03 12.81 -13.55
CA GLY A 351 6.03 13.46 -12.70
C GLY A 351 4.74 12.67 -12.52
N GLY A 352 4.53 11.61 -13.31
CA GLY A 352 3.37 10.71 -13.17
C GLY A 352 3.62 9.54 -12.22
N LEU A 353 4.83 9.40 -11.67
CA LEU A 353 5.25 8.39 -10.69
C LEU A 353 4.86 6.94 -11.05
N ALA A 354 4.87 6.62 -12.35
CA ALA A 354 4.60 5.27 -12.81
C ALA A 354 5.77 4.35 -12.47
N GLN A 355 5.50 3.27 -11.76
CA GLN A 355 6.48 2.22 -11.45
C GLN A 355 5.88 0.83 -11.57
N GLN A 356 6.71 -0.17 -11.88
CA GLN A 356 6.32 -1.56 -11.86
C GLN A 356 6.30 -2.09 -10.42
N ASN A 357 5.42 -3.08 -10.17
CA ASN A 357 5.34 -3.79 -8.90
C ASN A 357 5.80 -5.24 -9.10
N SER A 358 6.70 -5.69 -8.24
CA SER A 358 7.34 -7.00 -8.32
C SER A 358 6.99 -7.91 -7.12
N GLN A 359 7.56 -9.11 -7.09
CA GLN A 359 7.48 -9.98 -5.90
C GLN A 359 8.04 -9.32 -4.64
N ARG A 360 9.07 -8.44 -4.75
CA ARG A 360 9.57 -7.63 -3.63
C ARG A 360 8.47 -6.78 -3.03
N ASP A 361 7.66 -6.14 -3.88
CA ASP A 361 6.60 -5.23 -3.43
C ASP A 361 5.44 -6.01 -2.78
N ALA A 362 5.23 -7.28 -3.16
CA ALA A 362 4.32 -8.18 -2.44
C ALA A 362 4.82 -8.49 -1.02
N VAL A 363 6.12 -8.78 -0.85
CA VAL A 363 6.72 -8.99 0.47
C VAL A 363 6.58 -7.72 1.32
N LEU A 364 6.89 -6.55 0.74
CA LEU A 364 6.75 -5.25 1.39
C LEU A 364 5.31 -5.01 1.87
N ALA A 365 4.32 -5.23 1.01
CA ALA A 365 2.91 -5.04 1.35
C ALA A 365 2.47 -5.96 2.51
N ALA A 366 2.89 -7.24 2.49
CA ALA A 366 2.58 -8.18 3.55
C ALA A 366 3.19 -7.76 4.89
N LEU A 367 4.45 -7.31 4.90
CA LEU A 367 5.12 -6.81 6.10
C LEU A 367 4.43 -5.58 6.67
N SER A 368 4.04 -4.61 5.81
CA SER A 368 3.32 -3.42 6.24
C SER A 368 1.97 -3.75 6.87
N ILE A 369 1.17 -4.61 6.22
CA ILE A 369 -0.12 -5.07 6.75
C ILE A 369 0.07 -5.81 8.09
N ASN A 370 1.12 -6.62 8.22
CA ASN A 370 1.42 -7.32 9.45
C ASN A 370 1.77 -6.35 10.60
N VAL A 371 2.52 -5.28 10.30
CA VAL A 371 2.80 -4.20 11.26
C VAL A 371 1.51 -3.53 11.70
N PHE A 372 0.64 -3.14 10.77
CA PHE A 372 -0.66 -2.53 11.10
C PHE A 372 -1.52 -3.45 11.96
N ALA A 373 -1.57 -4.74 11.65
CA ALA A 373 -2.33 -5.72 12.42
C ALA A 373 -1.81 -5.87 13.87
N ARG A 374 -0.50 -5.79 14.09
CA ARG A 374 0.10 -5.80 15.43
C ARG A 374 -0.25 -4.55 16.24
N HIS A 375 -0.47 -3.43 15.58
CA HIS A 375 -0.83 -2.14 16.19
C HIS A 375 -2.32 -1.79 16.02
N ALA A 376 -3.19 -2.78 15.82
CA ALA A 376 -4.62 -2.58 15.56
C ALA A 376 -5.38 -1.85 16.69
N ASP A 377 -4.80 -1.74 17.87
CA ASP A 377 -5.33 -0.94 18.98
C ASP A 377 -5.24 0.58 18.73
N ARG A 378 -4.28 1.03 17.92
CA ARG A 378 -4.09 2.44 17.57
C ARG A 378 -4.24 2.67 16.05
N VAL A 379 -3.66 1.82 15.19
CA VAL A 379 -3.78 1.91 13.73
C VAL A 379 -5.12 1.34 13.29
N ARG A 380 -6.05 2.20 12.89
CA ARG A 380 -7.40 1.80 12.47
C ARG A 380 -7.74 2.24 11.04
N MET A 381 -6.75 2.75 10.31
CA MET A 381 -6.87 3.11 8.90
C MET A 381 -5.49 3.09 8.26
N ALA A 382 -5.42 2.63 7.01
CA ALA A 382 -4.24 2.78 6.16
C ALA A 382 -4.67 2.78 4.70
N ASN A 383 -4.07 3.64 3.87
CA ASN A 383 -4.40 3.75 2.45
C ASN A 383 -3.12 3.57 1.63
N ILE A 384 -3.07 2.47 0.87
CA ILE A 384 -1.89 2.24 0.04
C ILE A 384 -1.82 3.23 -1.11
N ALA A 385 -0.65 3.75 -1.38
CA ALA A 385 -0.36 4.67 -2.46
C ALA A 385 0.31 3.93 -3.65
N GLN A 386 -0.41 3.77 -4.80
CA GLN A 386 -1.78 4.20 -4.97
C GLN A 386 -2.61 3.03 -5.56
N MET A 387 -3.86 3.29 -5.82
CA MET A 387 -4.77 2.23 -6.28
C MET A 387 -4.45 1.74 -7.69
N ILE A 388 -4.19 2.66 -8.65
CA ILE A 388 -4.00 2.35 -10.08
C ILE A 388 -2.84 3.15 -10.66
N ASN A 389 -1.97 2.50 -11.41
CA ASN A 389 -0.90 3.03 -12.27
C ASN A 389 0.20 3.88 -11.59
N VAL A 390 0.01 4.31 -10.37
CA VAL A 390 0.90 5.25 -9.67
C VAL A 390 1.52 4.56 -8.47
N LEU A 391 2.83 4.73 -8.25
CA LEU A 391 3.57 4.17 -7.13
C LEU A 391 3.32 2.65 -6.96
N GLN A 392 3.08 2.16 -5.73
CA GLN A 392 2.81 0.74 -5.48
C GLN A 392 1.36 0.37 -5.81
N ALA A 393 1.00 0.43 -7.09
CA ALA A 393 -0.37 0.23 -7.54
C ALA A 393 -0.87 -1.22 -7.41
N MET A 394 -2.16 -1.36 -7.10
CA MET A 394 -2.86 -2.65 -7.14
C MET A 394 -3.03 -3.14 -8.56
N ILE A 395 -3.34 -2.24 -9.48
CA ILE A 395 -3.76 -2.50 -10.85
C ILE A 395 -2.96 -1.60 -11.79
N LEU A 396 -2.51 -2.16 -12.90
CA LEU A 396 -1.97 -1.37 -14.01
C LEU A 396 -2.92 -1.46 -15.19
N THR A 397 -3.12 -0.33 -15.88
CA THR A 397 -3.95 -0.23 -17.09
C THR A 397 -3.18 0.44 -18.21
N ASP A 398 -3.39 -0.02 -19.45
CA ASP A 398 -2.95 0.65 -20.67
C ASP A 398 -4.01 0.43 -21.73
N LYS A 399 -4.68 1.51 -22.17
CA LYS A 399 -5.82 1.42 -23.11
C LYS A 399 -6.88 0.45 -22.59
N ASP A 400 -7.21 -0.58 -23.36
CA ASP A 400 -8.17 -1.64 -23.02
C ASP A 400 -7.61 -2.77 -22.16
N LYS A 401 -6.28 -2.78 -21.91
CA LYS A 401 -5.63 -3.82 -21.13
C LYS A 401 -5.65 -3.47 -19.64
N MET A 402 -5.70 -4.51 -18.80
CA MET A 402 -5.55 -4.44 -17.34
C MET A 402 -4.68 -5.61 -16.85
N VAL A 403 -3.84 -5.36 -15.86
CA VAL A 403 -3.07 -6.41 -15.18
C VAL A 403 -3.09 -6.19 -13.65
N LEU A 404 -3.27 -7.29 -12.92
CA LEU A 404 -3.20 -7.33 -11.46
C LEU A 404 -1.73 -7.45 -11.03
N THR A 405 -1.29 -6.60 -10.12
CA THR A 405 0.08 -6.62 -9.61
C THR A 405 0.28 -7.67 -8.51
N PRO A 406 1.50 -8.05 -8.17
CA PRO A 406 1.76 -8.87 -7.00
C PRO A 406 1.22 -8.28 -5.68
N THR A 407 1.19 -6.95 -5.54
CA THR A 407 0.59 -6.24 -4.40
C THR A 407 -0.93 -6.49 -4.31
N TYR A 408 -1.65 -6.47 -5.43
CA TYR A 408 -3.07 -6.83 -5.47
C TYR A 408 -3.32 -8.23 -4.88
N HIS A 409 -2.51 -9.20 -5.26
CA HIS A 409 -2.66 -10.57 -4.80
C HIS A 409 -2.47 -10.69 -3.28
N VAL A 410 -1.57 -9.93 -2.68
CA VAL A 410 -1.42 -9.88 -1.22
C VAL A 410 -2.71 -9.36 -0.58
N PHE A 411 -3.24 -8.22 -1.02
CA PHE A 411 -4.49 -7.67 -0.48
C PHE A 411 -5.64 -8.68 -0.61
N HIS A 412 -5.75 -9.36 -1.75
CA HIS A 412 -6.77 -10.38 -1.96
C HIS A 412 -6.63 -11.56 -1.00
N MET A 413 -5.40 -12.04 -0.75
CA MET A 413 -5.13 -13.11 0.20
C MET A 413 -5.45 -12.69 1.65
N TYR A 414 -5.27 -11.40 1.99
CA TYR A 414 -5.53 -10.85 3.32
C TYR A 414 -7.00 -10.43 3.56
N VAL A 415 -7.91 -10.56 2.59
CA VAL A 415 -9.34 -10.27 2.80
C VAL A 415 -9.93 -10.88 4.09
N PRO A 416 -9.56 -12.09 4.53
CA PRO A 416 -10.05 -12.67 5.77
C PRO A 416 -9.61 -11.94 7.05
N PHE A 417 -8.61 -11.05 6.98
CA PHE A 417 -8.15 -10.27 8.12
C PHE A 417 -8.99 -9.01 8.36
N GLN A 418 -9.81 -8.60 7.39
CA GLN A 418 -10.70 -7.46 7.54
C GLN A 418 -11.73 -7.70 8.64
N ASP A 419 -11.76 -6.84 9.65
CA ASP A 419 -12.61 -6.94 10.86
C ASP A 419 -12.35 -8.20 11.71
N ALA A 420 -11.24 -8.89 11.50
CA ALA A 420 -10.84 -10.03 12.30
C ALA A 420 -10.17 -9.58 13.62
N THR A 421 -10.26 -10.38 14.65
CA THR A 421 -9.58 -10.12 15.93
C THR A 421 -8.14 -10.62 15.85
N PHE A 422 -7.18 -9.77 16.14
CA PHE A 422 -5.76 -10.15 16.18
C PHE A 422 -5.51 -11.27 17.21
N VAL A 423 -4.70 -12.26 16.85
CA VAL A 423 -4.28 -13.37 17.71
C VAL A 423 -2.77 -13.33 17.86
N PRO A 424 -2.24 -13.17 19.08
CA PRO A 424 -0.81 -13.07 19.29
C PRO A 424 -0.05 -14.34 18.85
N LEU A 425 1.08 -14.14 18.21
CA LEU A 425 2.07 -15.16 17.90
C LEU A 425 3.37 -14.86 18.65
N THR A 426 4.05 -15.90 19.10
CA THR A 426 5.41 -15.81 19.68
C THR A 426 6.34 -16.73 18.90
N PHE A 427 7.42 -16.19 18.36
CA PHE A 427 8.45 -16.95 17.61
C PHE A 427 9.75 -16.15 17.55
N ASP A 428 10.85 -16.86 17.31
CA ASP A 428 12.11 -16.25 16.92
C ASP A 428 12.13 -16.14 15.38
N PRO A 429 12.18 -14.92 14.82
CA PRO A 429 12.17 -14.74 13.37
C PRO A 429 13.46 -15.21 12.68
N GLY A 430 14.53 -15.50 13.43
CA GLY A 430 15.85 -15.70 12.86
C GLY A 430 16.37 -14.46 12.15
N THR A 431 17.49 -14.58 11.46
CA THR A 431 18.12 -13.47 10.74
C THR A 431 18.43 -13.83 9.29
N TYR A 432 18.26 -12.85 8.41
CA TYR A 432 18.74 -12.82 7.04
C TYR A 432 19.69 -11.63 6.89
N THR A 433 20.91 -11.87 6.45
CA THR A 433 21.94 -10.83 6.32
C THR A 433 22.53 -10.83 4.92
N THR A 434 22.54 -9.66 4.29
CA THR A 434 23.17 -9.44 2.98
C THR A 434 23.68 -8.00 2.88
N ASN A 435 24.85 -7.82 2.27
CA ASN A 435 25.47 -6.51 2.00
C ASN A 435 25.46 -5.54 3.22
N GLY A 436 25.67 -6.06 4.43
CA GLY A 436 25.68 -5.28 5.67
C GLY A 436 24.30 -4.90 6.22
N VAL A 437 23.21 -5.34 5.58
CA VAL A 437 21.83 -5.21 6.08
C VAL A 437 21.43 -6.51 6.76
N THR A 438 20.98 -6.45 8.00
CA THR A 438 20.41 -7.58 8.75
C THR A 438 18.92 -7.36 8.97
N LEU A 439 18.12 -8.34 8.56
CA LEU A 439 16.66 -8.33 8.64
C LEU A 439 16.17 -9.56 9.42
N PRO A 440 14.96 -9.55 9.99
CA PRO A 440 14.28 -10.79 10.34
C PRO A 440 14.20 -11.69 9.10
N ARG A 441 14.44 -12.99 9.28
CA ARG A 441 14.33 -13.95 8.17
C ARG A 441 12.89 -14.19 7.77
N VAL A 442 11.99 -14.17 8.77
CA VAL A 442 10.55 -14.41 8.57
C VAL A 442 9.72 -13.43 9.39
N ASP A 443 8.47 -13.26 8.98
CA ASP A 443 7.44 -12.58 9.77
C ASP A 443 6.12 -13.37 9.75
N ALA A 444 5.28 -13.19 10.77
CA ALA A 444 3.99 -13.86 10.85
C ALA A 444 2.99 -13.08 11.70
N VAL A 445 1.71 -13.16 11.33
CA VAL A 445 0.56 -12.69 12.11
C VAL A 445 -0.58 -13.70 12.04
N ALA A 446 -1.48 -13.66 13.03
CA ALA A 446 -2.70 -14.44 13.02
C ALA A 446 -3.89 -13.60 13.43
N ALA A 447 -5.06 -13.99 12.93
CA ALA A 447 -6.33 -13.36 13.30
C ALA A 447 -7.47 -14.38 13.33
N ARG A 448 -8.50 -14.06 14.11
CA ARG A 448 -9.76 -14.81 14.17
C ARG A 448 -10.85 -14.01 13.48
N ASP A 449 -11.40 -14.55 12.41
CA ASP A 449 -12.51 -13.91 11.70
C ASP A 449 -13.83 -13.97 12.50
N LYS A 450 -14.86 -13.27 12.00
CA LYS A 450 -16.19 -13.21 12.64
C LYS A 450 -16.89 -14.58 12.73
N ALA A 451 -16.49 -15.56 11.91
CA ALA A 451 -16.98 -16.93 11.97
C ALA A 451 -16.22 -17.80 12.98
N GLY A 452 -15.21 -17.24 13.65
CA GLY A 452 -14.37 -17.93 14.62
C GLY A 452 -13.19 -18.71 14.02
N LYS A 453 -13.02 -18.67 12.70
CA LYS A 453 -11.92 -19.34 11.99
C LYS A 453 -10.62 -18.56 12.20
N ILE A 454 -9.55 -19.29 12.52
CA ILE A 454 -8.20 -18.70 12.63
C ILE A 454 -7.54 -18.69 11.27
N TRP A 455 -6.99 -17.55 10.93
CA TRP A 455 -6.15 -17.31 9.77
C TRP A 455 -4.73 -16.98 10.22
N ILE A 456 -3.75 -17.52 9.49
CA ILE A 456 -2.32 -17.30 9.75
C ILE A 456 -1.70 -16.80 8.45
N ALA A 457 -1.03 -15.66 8.51
CA ALA A 457 -0.21 -15.14 7.43
C ALA A 457 1.26 -15.29 7.82
N VAL A 458 2.07 -15.84 6.94
CA VAL A 458 3.52 -15.95 7.10
C VAL A 458 4.23 -15.37 5.89
N THR A 459 5.29 -14.63 6.13
CA THR A 459 6.14 -14.02 5.11
C THR A 459 7.56 -14.54 5.27
N ASN A 460 8.11 -15.16 4.24
CA ASN A 460 9.53 -15.48 4.18
C ASN A 460 10.25 -14.31 3.49
N ILE A 461 11.10 -13.62 4.23
CA ILE A 461 11.85 -12.44 3.78
C ILE A 461 13.13 -12.86 3.05
N ASP A 462 13.71 -14.02 3.41
CA ASP A 462 14.92 -14.55 2.77
C ASP A 462 14.65 -14.89 1.30
N PRO A 463 15.32 -14.23 0.33
CA PRO A 463 15.10 -14.48 -1.10
C PRO A 463 15.79 -15.74 -1.62
N LYS A 464 16.56 -16.44 -0.79
CA LYS A 464 17.38 -17.61 -1.20
C LYS A 464 16.91 -18.91 -0.61
N SER A 465 16.47 -18.90 0.65
CA SER A 465 16.19 -20.12 1.40
C SER A 465 14.72 -20.27 1.72
N PRO A 466 14.13 -21.47 1.58
CA PRO A 466 12.79 -21.75 2.08
C PRO A 466 12.78 -21.70 3.61
N ALA A 467 11.63 -21.40 4.19
CA ALA A 467 11.44 -21.42 5.64
C ALA A 467 10.37 -22.44 6.03
N THR A 468 10.68 -23.28 7.03
CA THR A 468 9.70 -24.21 7.60
C THR A 468 9.18 -23.65 8.92
N PHE A 469 7.86 -23.56 9.06
CA PHE A 469 7.18 -23.15 10.29
C PHE A 469 6.54 -24.36 10.96
N SER A 470 6.72 -24.44 12.28
CA SER A 470 6.02 -25.40 13.14
C SER A 470 5.17 -24.62 14.14
N VAL A 471 3.88 -24.47 13.84
CA VAL A 471 2.95 -23.65 14.62
C VAL A 471 2.21 -24.52 15.63
N SER A 472 2.45 -24.28 16.92
CA SER A 472 1.71 -24.89 18.02
C SER A 472 0.35 -24.21 18.16
N LEU A 473 -0.74 -24.99 18.08
CA LEU A 473 -2.12 -24.53 18.08
C LEU A 473 -2.76 -24.69 19.47
N ALA A 474 -2.21 -24.04 20.48
CA ALA A 474 -2.73 -24.16 21.84
C ALA A 474 -4.19 -23.67 21.93
N GLY A 475 -5.09 -24.57 22.35
CA GLY A 475 -6.52 -24.26 22.50
C GLY A 475 -7.32 -24.15 21.19
N VAL A 476 -6.72 -24.45 20.03
CA VAL A 476 -7.40 -24.44 18.73
C VAL A 476 -7.55 -25.86 18.20
N LYS A 477 -8.77 -26.27 17.93
CA LYS A 477 -9.05 -27.56 17.28
C LYS A 477 -9.04 -27.37 15.77
N ALA A 478 -8.08 -28.00 15.08
CA ALA A 478 -8.03 -28.04 13.63
C ALA A 478 -7.39 -29.37 13.18
N ALA A 479 -7.84 -29.90 12.05
CA ALA A 479 -7.30 -31.11 11.42
C ALA A 479 -6.43 -30.80 10.21
N LYS A 480 -6.67 -29.66 9.57
CA LYS A 480 -5.95 -29.20 8.36
C LYS A 480 -5.94 -27.67 8.29
N ALA A 481 -5.08 -27.15 7.44
CA ALA A 481 -5.09 -25.77 7.01
C ALA A 481 -5.12 -25.70 5.48
N SER A 482 -5.77 -24.69 4.93
CA SER A 482 -5.78 -24.45 3.49
C SER A 482 -5.84 -22.96 3.19
N GLY A 483 -5.26 -22.56 2.07
CA GLY A 483 -5.21 -21.19 1.62
C GLY A 483 -4.33 -21.03 0.38
N GLN A 484 -3.54 -19.98 0.33
CA GLN A 484 -2.74 -19.62 -0.84
C GLN A 484 -1.33 -19.19 -0.44
N THR A 485 -0.39 -19.40 -1.37
CA THR A 485 0.96 -18.86 -1.30
C THR A 485 1.28 -18.08 -2.58
N LEU A 486 1.91 -16.93 -2.43
CA LEU A 486 2.40 -16.07 -3.51
C LEU A 486 3.93 -16.11 -3.49
N SER A 487 4.51 -16.58 -4.57
CA SER A 487 5.95 -16.63 -4.78
C SER A 487 6.27 -16.54 -6.26
N ALA A 488 7.48 -16.12 -6.59
CA ALA A 488 7.94 -15.98 -7.96
C ALA A 488 9.35 -16.59 -8.14
N PRO A 489 9.79 -16.84 -9.40
CA PRO A 489 11.13 -17.34 -9.68
C PRO A 489 12.24 -16.41 -9.20
N LYS A 490 11.99 -15.09 -9.20
CA LYS A 490 12.91 -14.05 -8.74
C LYS A 490 12.15 -12.97 -7.98
N VAL A 491 12.84 -12.23 -7.12
CA VAL A 491 12.28 -11.12 -6.36
C VAL A 491 11.86 -9.94 -7.23
N ASP A 492 12.45 -9.79 -8.41
CA ASP A 492 12.13 -8.77 -9.40
C ASP A 492 11.09 -9.23 -10.45
N SER A 493 10.51 -10.43 -10.29
CA SER A 493 9.44 -10.90 -11.18
C SER A 493 8.21 -10.02 -11.09
N VAL A 494 7.66 -9.65 -12.26
CA VAL A 494 6.51 -8.76 -12.43
C VAL A 494 5.43 -9.40 -13.29
N ASN A 495 4.19 -8.94 -13.12
CA ASN A 495 3.12 -9.19 -14.08
C ASN A 495 3.10 -8.04 -15.10
N THR A 496 3.02 -8.36 -16.38
CA THR A 496 2.94 -7.39 -17.48
C THR A 496 1.69 -7.64 -18.32
N PHE A 497 1.32 -6.68 -19.18
CA PHE A 497 0.16 -6.85 -20.08
C PHE A 497 0.30 -8.04 -21.04
N ASP A 498 1.53 -8.43 -21.38
CA ASP A 498 1.79 -9.59 -22.25
C ASP A 498 1.98 -10.90 -21.47
N ALA A 499 2.33 -10.80 -20.18
CA ALA A 499 2.52 -11.95 -19.28
C ALA A 499 1.87 -11.67 -17.91
N PRO A 500 0.54 -11.66 -17.81
CA PRO A 500 -0.18 -11.15 -16.63
C PRO A 500 -0.18 -12.10 -15.42
N ASN A 501 0.35 -13.32 -15.56
CA ASN A 501 0.24 -14.38 -14.57
C ASN A 501 1.59 -14.97 -14.12
N ILE A 502 2.68 -14.21 -14.23
CA ILE A 502 4.02 -14.66 -13.76
C ILE A 502 4.03 -14.81 -12.24
N VAL A 503 3.42 -13.84 -11.56
CA VAL A 503 3.29 -13.81 -10.09
C VAL A 503 1.82 -13.91 -9.73
N THR A 504 1.37 -15.12 -9.39
CA THR A 504 -0.02 -15.39 -9.02
C THR A 504 -0.09 -16.33 -7.81
N PRO A 505 -1.13 -16.22 -6.97
CA PRO A 505 -1.32 -17.11 -5.84
C PRO A 505 -1.53 -18.56 -6.29
N LYS A 506 -0.88 -19.49 -5.58
CA LYS A 506 -1.07 -20.93 -5.74
C LYS A 506 -1.75 -21.51 -4.51
N ALA A 507 -2.65 -22.45 -4.72
CA ALA A 507 -3.30 -23.17 -3.61
C ALA A 507 -2.25 -23.90 -2.76
N LEU A 508 -2.40 -23.82 -1.44
CA LEU A 508 -1.58 -24.52 -0.47
C LEU A 508 -2.49 -25.18 0.57
N ALA A 509 -2.20 -26.45 0.88
CA ALA A 509 -2.86 -27.17 1.95
C ALA A 509 -1.83 -27.86 2.82
N ALA A 510 -2.10 -27.93 4.13
CA ALA A 510 -1.25 -28.58 5.10
C ALA A 510 -2.10 -29.38 6.11
N LYS A 511 -1.51 -30.47 6.65
CA LYS A 511 -2.13 -31.25 7.72
C LYS A 511 -1.74 -30.68 9.07
N VAL A 512 -2.66 -30.75 10.01
CA VAL A 512 -2.39 -30.52 11.42
C VAL A 512 -2.22 -31.90 12.08
N ALA A 513 -1.10 -32.13 12.73
CA ALA A 513 -0.80 -33.36 13.42
C ALA A 513 -0.35 -33.07 14.87
N SER A 514 -0.92 -33.79 15.84
CA SER A 514 -0.59 -33.62 17.27
C SER A 514 -0.66 -32.16 17.75
N GLY A 515 -1.67 -31.41 17.30
CA GLY A 515 -1.86 -30.00 17.66
C GLY A 515 -0.85 -29.03 17.04
N LYS A 516 -0.10 -29.45 16.01
CA LYS A 516 0.87 -28.64 15.29
C LYS A 516 0.57 -28.57 13.80
N LEU A 517 0.64 -27.36 13.25
CA LEU A 517 0.64 -27.11 11.82
C LEU A 517 2.11 -26.97 11.35
N THR A 518 2.52 -27.81 10.39
CA THR A 518 3.83 -27.70 9.76
C THR A 518 3.68 -27.30 8.31
N ILE A 519 4.34 -26.21 7.90
CA ILE A 519 4.37 -25.71 6.52
C ILE A 519 5.77 -25.30 6.12
N THR A 520 6.13 -25.54 4.87
CA THR A 520 7.34 -24.98 4.26
C THR A 520 6.93 -24.01 3.18
N VAL A 521 7.45 -22.79 3.24
CA VAL A 521 7.17 -21.69 2.32
C VAL A 521 8.41 -21.36 1.50
N ALA A 522 8.21 -20.97 0.25
CA ALA A 522 9.28 -20.65 -0.68
C ALA A 522 10.10 -19.41 -0.23
N PRO A 523 11.29 -19.18 -0.80
CA PRO A 523 12.00 -17.89 -0.65
C PRO A 523 11.13 -16.71 -1.09
N ALA A 524 11.31 -15.55 -0.47
CA ALA A 524 10.62 -14.30 -0.75
C ALA A 524 9.11 -14.49 -1.03
N SER A 525 8.40 -15.18 -0.14
CA SER A 525 7.00 -15.55 -0.36
C SER A 525 6.05 -15.03 0.72
N VAL A 526 4.80 -14.87 0.34
CA VAL A 526 3.68 -14.54 1.23
C VAL A 526 2.68 -15.70 1.22
N THR A 527 2.30 -16.20 2.38
CA THR A 527 1.38 -17.34 2.51
C THR A 527 0.28 -17.01 3.51
N VAL A 528 -0.97 -17.22 3.14
CA VAL A 528 -2.13 -17.04 4.03
C VAL A 528 -2.95 -18.34 4.08
N LEU A 529 -3.14 -18.86 5.28
CA LEU A 529 -3.85 -20.13 5.53
C LEU A 529 -4.94 -19.97 6.57
N GLY A 530 -6.10 -20.56 6.33
CA GLY A 530 -7.17 -20.71 7.31
C GLY A 530 -7.21 -22.11 7.91
N LEU A 531 -7.26 -22.20 9.23
CA LEU A 531 -7.39 -23.46 9.95
C LEU A 531 -8.79 -24.06 9.76
N GLN A 532 -8.89 -25.40 9.63
CA GLN A 532 -10.13 -26.13 9.40
C GLN A 532 -10.20 -27.40 10.25
#